data_b85f7557ecb16029ed3ecf7a7077a737
#
_entry.id   b85f7557ecb16029ed3ecf7a7077a737
#
_cell.length_a   1.000
_cell.length_b   1.000
_cell.length_c   1.000
_cell.angle_alpha   90.00
_cell.angle_beta   90.00
_cell.angle_gamma   90.00
#
_symmetry.space_group_name_H-M   'P 1'
#
loop_
_entity.id
_entity.type
_entity.pdbx_description
1 polymer ?
#
loop_
_entity_poly.entity_id
_entity_poly.type
_entity_poly.pdbx_seq_one_letter_code
_entity_poly.pdbx_strand_id
1 'polypeptide(L)'
;MTDHDHPAGDDDSSPGNSSGDLEGTGGRARLGFPGGRLRPADWTALAQLAAEHSGHLQLSYGGVVQIPGAQDENSLRERAQAAGLTSRLVHETGRTILASPLAGRLPGRNDLGDLPERLDAALDAHQDASSLAALVVFGFDDGSGDVLAHGPDLAAEAGPEDGMARIHAGGHDTGLRTSIADVVSVLVDAVAGLSRAAERPATVNSSSVMHDLVVTLSDHPLTTRTDLTASGAPTRRDEVPPVGWVDTLDGLVTLLAVVADGVVPARLAEFLGAIERPSTISADRVIGLHGLTEGMAEQVVRVLAPMGLVFDATSPWVRRHPET
;
A
#
# COMPACT_ATOMS: atom_id res chain seq x y z
N MET A 1 4.67 35.55 -52.97
CA MET A 1 6.12 35.47 -52.91
C MET A 1 6.53 35.83 -51.47
N THR A 2 6.63 34.86 -50.68
CA THR A 2 7.60 34.43 -49.69
C THR A 2 6.98 33.40 -48.78
N ASP A 3 7.48 32.20 -48.97
CA ASP A 3 7.30 31.03 -48.11
C ASP A 3 7.67 31.32 -46.68
N HIS A 4 6.91 30.76 -45.75
CA HIS A 4 7.41 30.40 -44.42
C HIS A 4 6.88 29.03 -44.06
N ASP A 5 7.75 28.06 -44.31
CA ASP A 5 7.77 26.72 -43.74
C ASP A 5 7.75 26.82 -42.20
N HIS A 6 6.85 26.04 -41.58
CA HIS A 6 6.91 25.74 -40.16
C HIS A 6 6.96 24.21 -40.02
N PRO A 7 8.03 23.66 -39.43
CA PRO A 7 8.06 22.22 -39.14
C PRO A 7 7.21 21.93 -37.92
N ALA A 8 6.39 20.88 -38.06
CA ALA A 8 5.70 20.22 -36.98
C ALA A 8 6.73 19.64 -36.00
N GLY A 9 6.67 20.04 -34.76
CA GLY A 9 7.36 19.41 -33.65
C GLY A 9 6.40 18.45 -32.97
N ASP A 10 6.67 17.15 -33.10
CA ASP A 10 6.06 16.09 -32.29
C ASP A 10 6.58 16.26 -30.85
N ASP A 11 5.70 16.72 -29.97
CA ASP A 11 5.97 16.79 -28.53
C ASP A 11 5.28 15.59 -27.87
N ASP A 12 5.99 14.45 -27.91
CA ASP A 12 5.63 13.23 -27.20
C ASP A 12 6.14 13.33 -25.76
N SER A 13 5.45 14.15 -24.95
CA SER A 13 5.69 14.28 -23.53
C SER A 13 4.73 13.37 -22.76
N SER A 14 5.11 12.10 -22.61
CA SER A 14 4.53 11.26 -21.57
C SER A 14 4.81 11.90 -20.20
N PRO A 15 3.81 12.02 -19.30
CA PRO A 15 4.05 12.52 -17.96
C PRO A 15 4.87 11.50 -17.16
N GLY A 16 6.17 11.75 -17.06
CA GLY A 16 7.04 11.07 -16.15
C GLY A 16 6.55 11.31 -14.71
N ASN A 17 6.47 10.23 -13.96
CA ASN A 17 6.16 10.19 -12.53
C ASN A 17 7.27 10.94 -11.77
N SER A 18 7.17 12.26 -11.71
CA SER A 18 8.08 13.08 -10.93
C SER A 18 7.54 13.15 -9.51
N SER A 19 8.18 12.41 -8.62
CA SER A 19 8.07 12.60 -7.17
C SER A 19 8.32 14.09 -6.87
N GLY A 20 7.25 14.82 -6.62
CA GLY A 20 7.32 16.21 -6.22
C GLY A 20 8.02 16.34 -4.88
N ASP A 21 9.28 16.73 -4.90
CA ASP A 21 10.05 17.14 -3.74
C ASP A 21 9.37 18.36 -3.09
N LEU A 22 8.63 18.11 -2.03
CA LEU A 22 8.37 19.15 -1.05
C LEU A 22 9.65 19.29 -0.22
N GLU A 23 10.58 20.10 -0.66
CA GLU A 23 11.74 20.58 0.09
C GLU A 23 11.29 21.33 1.35
N GLY A 24 11.06 20.57 2.41
CA GLY A 24 11.06 21.04 3.79
C GLY A 24 12.21 20.37 4.50
N THR A 25 13.28 21.10 4.79
CA THR A 25 14.52 20.68 5.46
C THR A 25 14.31 20.29 6.94
N GLY A 26 13.34 19.44 7.23
CA GLY A 26 13.16 18.81 8.54
C GLY A 26 13.14 17.32 8.37
N GLY A 27 14.01 16.58 9.06
CA GLY A 27 14.02 15.12 9.04
C GLY A 27 12.61 14.56 9.23
N ARG A 28 12.22 13.63 8.36
CA ARG A 28 10.94 12.93 8.42
C ARG A 28 11.24 11.46 8.49
N ALA A 29 11.01 10.86 9.64
CA ALA A 29 11.10 9.43 9.73
C ALA A 29 9.80 8.80 9.18
N ARG A 30 9.96 7.73 8.43
CA ARG A 30 8.88 7.02 7.74
C ARG A 30 8.77 5.61 8.31
N LEU A 31 7.57 5.23 8.72
CA LEU A 31 7.25 3.90 9.22
C LEU A 31 6.28 3.22 8.25
N GLY A 32 6.71 2.11 7.66
CA GLY A 32 5.88 1.28 6.79
C GLY A 32 5.20 0.16 7.58
N PHE A 33 3.95 -0.09 7.24
CA PHE A 33 3.17 -1.19 7.79
C PHE A 33 2.77 -2.13 6.63
N PRO A 34 3.16 -3.41 6.65
CA PRO A 34 2.81 -4.34 5.58
C PRO A 34 1.31 -4.41 5.36
N GLY A 35 0.86 -4.17 4.12
CA GLY A 35 -0.57 -4.09 3.81
C GLY A 35 -1.31 -2.94 4.48
N GLY A 36 -0.59 -1.96 5.03
CA GLY A 36 -1.17 -0.86 5.80
C GLY A 36 -1.84 -1.29 7.10
N ARG A 37 -1.52 -2.46 7.65
CA ARG A 37 -2.20 -3.06 8.82
C ARG A 37 -1.58 -2.60 10.13
N LEU A 38 -2.42 -2.08 11.03
CA LEU A 38 -2.02 -1.59 12.35
C LEU A 38 -2.84 -2.26 13.44
N ARG A 39 -2.15 -2.62 14.52
CA ARG A 39 -2.76 -3.05 15.78
C ARG A 39 -3.10 -1.83 16.64
N PRO A 40 -4.00 -1.95 17.62
CA PRO A 40 -4.26 -0.88 18.59
C PRO A 40 -2.99 -0.35 19.28
N ALA A 41 -2.08 -1.26 19.64
CA ALA A 41 -0.80 -0.90 20.27
C ALA A 41 0.10 -0.06 19.35
N ASP A 42 0.05 -0.28 18.04
CA ASP A 42 0.81 0.51 17.06
C ASP A 42 0.35 1.98 17.06
N TRP A 43 -0.96 2.23 17.10
CA TRP A 43 -1.51 3.58 17.22
C TRP A 43 -1.09 4.27 18.52
N THR A 44 -1.09 3.54 19.64
CA THR A 44 -0.66 4.08 20.94
C THR A 44 0.82 4.48 20.89
N ALA A 45 1.67 3.65 20.31
CA ALA A 45 3.09 3.95 20.15
C ALA A 45 3.32 5.13 19.18
N LEU A 46 2.60 5.15 18.06
CA LEU A 46 2.65 6.25 17.09
C LEU A 46 2.21 7.59 17.71
N ALA A 47 1.17 7.57 18.55
CA ALA A 47 0.71 8.76 19.26
C ALA A 47 1.79 9.33 20.19
N GLN A 48 2.48 8.45 20.94
CA GLN A 48 3.59 8.85 21.81
C GLN A 48 4.74 9.46 21.00
N LEU A 49 5.17 8.79 19.94
CA LEU A 49 6.22 9.29 19.06
C LEU A 49 5.84 10.63 18.42
N ALA A 50 4.60 10.78 17.97
CA ALA A 50 4.11 12.05 17.43
C ALA A 50 4.14 13.17 18.48
N ALA A 51 3.69 12.90 19.69
CA ALA A 51 3.66 13.90 20.80
C ALA A 51 5.05 14.41 21.18
N GLU A 52 6.07 13.56 21.07
CA GLU A 52 7.46 13.90 21.36
C GLU A 52 8.14 14.74 20.27
N HIS A 53 7.56 14.77 19.07
CA HIS A 53 8.11 15.50 17.91
C HIS A 53 7.18 16.64 17.47
N SER A 54 6.40 16.43 16.41
CA SER A 54 5.58 17.48 15.78
C SER A 54 4.16 17.60 16.35
N GLY A 55 3.75 16.69 17.24
CA GLY A 55 2.38 16.59 17.73
C GLY A 55 1.39 15.95 16.77
N HIS A 56 1.84 15.50 15.61
CA HIS A 56 1.01 14.85 14.61
C HIS A 56 1.80 13.83 13.77
N LEU A 57 1.06 12.95 13.11
CA LEU A 57 1.54 12.03 12.09
C LEU A 57 1.08 12.52 10.71
N GLN A 58 1.81 12.16 9.67
CA GLN A 58 1.41 12.38 8.29
C GLN A 58 1.23 11.02 7.60
N LEU A 59 0.03 10.74 7.09
CA LEU A 59 -0.22 9.56 6.28
C LEU A 59 0.30 9.78 4.86
N SER A 60 1.01 8.80 4.35
CA SER A 60 1.54 8.77 2.99
C SER A 60 1.01 7.57 2.21
N TYR A 61 1.28 7.56 0.91
CA TYR A 61 0.98 6.45 0.03
C TYR A 61 1.49 5.11 0.58
N GLY A 62 0.72 4.05 0.38
CA GLY A 62 1.14 2.68 0.68
C GLY A 62 1.09 2.29 2.15
N GLY A 63 0.30 2.96 2.97
CA GLY A 63 0.20 2.65 4.40
C GLY A 63 1.41 3.13 5.20
N VAL A 64 2.19 4.06 4.65
CA VAL A 64 3.35 4.66 5.32
C VAL A 64 2.92 5.80 6.20
N VAL A 65 3.40 5.80 7.44
CA VAL A 65 3.19 6.87 8.42
C VAL A 65 4.48 7.65 8.61
N GLN A 66 4.44 8.94 8.38
CA GLN A 66 5.58 9.84 8.63
C GLN A 66 5.44 10.50 10.00
N ILE A 67 6.59 10.71 10.66
CA ILE A 67 6.71 11.47 11.90
C ILE A 67 7.53 12.73 11.59
N PRO A 68 6.88 13.86 11.34
CA PRO A 68 7.59 15.11 11.06
C PRO A 68 8.39 15.57 12.29
N GLY A 69 9.57 16.15 12.05
CA GLY A 69 10.44 16.64 13.11
C GLY A 69 11.34 15.60 13.76
N ALA A 70 11.21 14.32 13.40
CA ALA A 70 12.14 13.28 13.83
C ALA A 70 13.44 13.37 13.00
N GLN A 71 14.49 13.93 13.59
CA GLN A 71 15.78 14.14 12.89
C GLN A 71 16.77 12.99 13.09
N ASP A 72 16.65 12.25 14.19
CA ASP A 72 17.49 11.10 14.50
C ASP A 72 16.74 9.79 14.25
N GLU A 73 16.97 9.22 13.07
CA GLU A 73 16.36 7.95 12.67
C GLU A 73 16.77 6.76 13.55
N ASN A 74 17.99 6.78 14.11
CA ASN A 74 18.46 5.69 14.97
C ASN A 74 17.73 5.71 16.30
N SER A 75 17.62 6.87 16.94
CA SER A 75 16.84 7.04 18.16
C SER A 75 15.39 6.66 17.95
N LEU A 76 14.80 7.07 16.82
CA LEU A 76 13.42 6.69 16.50
C LEU A 76 13.27 5.17 16.30
N ARG A 77 14.23 4.53 15.64
CA ARG A 77 14.22 3.07 15.44
C ARG A 77 14.24 2.32 16.77
N GLU A 78 15.13 2.72 17.68
CA GLU A 78 15.22 2.13 19.01
C GLU A 78 13.91 2.30 19.79
N ARG A 79 13.31 3.47 19.70
CA ARG A 79 12.04 3.78 20.37
C ARG A 79 10.86 3.04 19.75
N ALA A 80 10.79 2.96 18.43
CA ALA A 80 9.79 2.18 17.72
C ALA A 80 9.88 0.69 18.10
N GLN A 81 11.09 0.14 18.15
CA GLN A 81 11.32 -1.23 18.59
C GLN A 81 10.95 -1.44 20.07
N ALA A 82 11.35 -0.51 20.94
CA ALA A 82 11.02 -0.56 22.38
C ALA A 82 9.49 -0.47 22.60
N ALA A 83 8.78 0.28 21.76
CA ALA A 83 7.33 0.38 21.78
C ALA A 83 6.64 -0.84 21.14
N GLY A 84 7.40 -1.80 20.59
CA GLY A 84 6.87 -3.02 19.97
C GLY A 84 6.10 -2.75 18.68
N LEU A 85 6.42 -1.67 17.96
CA LEU A 85 5.82 -1.39 16.66
C LEU A 85 6.14 -2.51 15.67
N THR A 86 5.11 -2.97 14.97
CA THR A 86 5.25 -3.94 13.86
C THR A 86 5.61 -3.27 12.54
N SER A 87 6.08 -2.02 12.62
CA SER A 87 6.47 -1.22 11.48
C SER A 87 7.94 -1.41 11.13
N ARG A 88 8.27 -1.02 9.92
CA ARG A 88 9.65 -0.82 9.47
C ARG A 88 9.95 0.64 9.29
N LEU A 89 11.14 1.04 9.69
CA LEU A 89 11.70 2.30 9.20
C LEU A 89 11.93 2.16 7.70
N VAL A 90 11.20 2.97 6.96
CA VAL A 90 11.29 3.06 5.52
C VAL A 90 12.25 4.21 5.22
N HIS A 91 13.46 3.91 4.72
CA HIS A 91 14.34 4.90 4.12
C HIS A 91 13.66 5.47 2.85
N GLU A 92 14.21 6.51 2.24
CA GLU A 92 13.65 7.15 1.04
C GLU A 92 13.26 6.18 -0.09
N THR A 93 13.86 4.99 -0.09
CA THR A 93 13.61 3.87 -1.01
C THR A 93 12.98 2.67 -0.32
N GLY A 94 12.20 2.87 0.73
CA GLY A 94 11.65 1.76 1.51
C GLY A 94 10.55 1.00 0.78
N ARG A 95 10.62 -0.32 0.89
CA ARG A 95 9.65 -1.27 0.35
C ARG A 95 8.22 -0.94 0.75
N THR A 96 7.34 -0.92 -0.24
CA THR A 96 5.91 -0.69 -0.05
C THR A 96 5.15 -1.98 -0.35
N ILE A 97 4.30 -2.41 0.57
CA ILE A 97 3.42 -3.57 0.41
C ILE A 97 1.98 -3.10 0.58
N LEU A 98 1.25 -3.03 -0.52
CA LEU A 98 -0.17 -2.67 -0.55
C LEU A 98 -1.05 -3.90 -0.30
N ALA A 99 -2.19 -3.73 0.33
CA ALA A 99 -3.23 -4.77 0.40
C ALA A 99 -4.62 -4.15 0.40
N SER A 100 -5.59 -4.90 -0.11
CA SER A 100 -7.00 -4.51 -0.09
C SER A 100 -7.51 -4.40 1.35
N PRO A 101 -8.00 -3.24 1.79
CA PRO A 101 -8.40 -3.01 3.19
C PRO A 101 -9.65 -3.79 3.59
N LEU A 102 -10.47 -4.19 2.62
CA LEU A 102 -11.72 -4.94 2.83
C LEU A 102 -11.61 -6.43 2.47
N ALA A 103 -10.38 -6.95 2.31
CA ALA A 103 -10.14 -8.35 1.98
C ALA A 103 -10.83 -9.30 2.97
N GLY A 104 -11.57 -10.29 2.44
CA GLY A 104 -12.30 -11.28 3.21
C GLY A 104 -13.52 -10.75 3.97
N ARG A 105 -13.88 -9.46 3.83
CA ARG A 105 -14.95 -8.83 4.62
C ARG A 105 -16.26 -8.65 3.86
N LEU A 106 -16.22 -8.62 2.54
CA LEU A 106 -17.37 -8.40 1.68
C LEU A 106 -17.63 -9.60 0.76
N PRO A 107 -18.87 -9.80 0.28
CA PRO A 107 -19.15 -10.83 -0.72
C PRO A 107 -18.26 -10.65 -1.96
N GLY A 108 -17.69 -11.75 -2.44
CA GLY A 108 -16.83 -11.75 -3.61
C GLY A 108 -15.43 -11.17 -3.40
N ARG A 109 -15.05 -10.86 -2.13
CA ARG A 109 -13.71 -10.45 -1.74
C ARG A 109 -12.98 -11.61 -1.09
N ASN A 110 -11.81 -11.93 -1.62
CA ASN A 110 -10.99 -13.02 -1.06
C ASN A 110 -10.26 -12.58 0.20
N ASP A 111 -10.11 -13.50 1.14
CA ASP A 111 -9.27 -13.26 2.31
C ASP A 111 -7.79 -13.39 1.91
N LEU A 112 -7.01 -12.38 2.25
CA LEU A 112 -5.57 -12.32 2.00
C LEU A 112 -4.76 -12.86 3.19
N GLY A 113 -5.43 -13.22 4.29
CA GLY A 113 -4.77 -13.71 5.50
C GLY A 113 -3.61 -12.81 5.93
N ASP A 114 -2.45 -13.42 6.21
CA ASP A 114 -1.20 -12.76 6.64
C ASP A 114 -0.18 -12.58 5.50
N LEU A 115 -0.62 -12.62 4.24
CA LEU A 115 0.28 -12.54 3.08
C LEU A 115 1.20 -11.30 3.09
N PRO A 116 0.72 -10.07 3.41
CA PRO A 116 1.60 -8.90 3.45
C PRO A 116 2.72 -9.03 4.48
N GLU A 117 2.41 -9.50 5.68
CA GLU A 117 3.36 -9.67 6.77
C GLU A 117 4.35 -10.81 6.47
N ARG A 118 3.88 -11.90 5.87
CA ARG A 118 4.73 -13.03 5.43
C ARG A 118 5.69 -12.61 4.33
N LEU A 119 5.22 -11.83 3.35
CA LEU A 119 6.09 -11.31 2.31
C LEU A 119 7.17 -10.41 2.90
N ASP A 120 6.80 -9.51 3.79
CA ASP A 120 7.72 -8.59 4.44
C ASP A 120 8.82 -9.36 5.21
N ALA A 121 8.44 -10.33 6.01
CA ALA A 121 9.36 -11.18 6.76
C ALA A 121 10.27 -12.03 5.84
N ALA A 122 9.70 -12.58 4.75
CA ALA A 122 10.45 -13.40 3.81
C ALA A 122 11.48 -12.58 3.01
N LEU A 123 11.13 -11.38 2.59
CA LEU A 123 12.05 -10.45 1.91
C LEU A 123 13.22 -10.04 2.82
N ASP A 124 13.00 -9.91 4.13
CA ASP A 124 14.08 -9.63 5.09
C ASP A 124 15.01 -10.81 5.28
N ALA A 125 14.45 -11.99 5.35
CA ALA A 125 15.24 -13.21 5.53
C ALA A 125 16.06 -13.56 4.28
N HIS A 126 15.68 -13.02 3.10
CA HIS A 126 16.32 -13.35 1.83
C HIS A 126 17.39 -12.33 1.45
N GLN A 127 18.66 -12.70 1.59
CA GLN A 127 19.81 -11.81 1.42
C GLN A 127 19.84 -11.10 0.05
N ASP A 128 19.53 -11.81 -1.04
CA ASP A 128 19.57 -11.24 -2.40
C ASP A 128 18.36 -10.34 -2.68
N ALA A 129 17.18 -10.64 -2.12
CA ALA A 129 15.97 -9.89 -2.38
C ALA A 129 15.90 -8.58 -1.58
N SER A 130 16.43 -8.54 -0.36
CA SER A 130 16.23 -7.44 0.60
C SER A 130 16.61 -6.07 0.06
N SER A 131 17.68 -5.98 -0.72
CA SER A 131 18.20 -4.71 -1.25
C SER A 131 17.39 -4.16 -2.44
N LEU A 132 16.84 -5.02 -3.31
CA LEU A 132 15.99 -4.61 -4.43
C LEU A 132 14.53 -4.47 -4.02
N ALA A 133 14.09 -5.22 -3.01
CA ALA A 133 12.74 -5.10 -2.47
C ALA A 133 12.39 -3.67 -2.03
N ALA A 134 13.41 -2.87 -1.66
CA ALA A 134 13.23 -1.46 -1.32
C ALA A 134 12.78 -0.59 -2.50
N LEU A 135 13.00 -1.03 -3.74
CA LEU A 135 12.63 -0.33 -4.96
C LEU A 135 11.32 -0.83 -5.58
N VAL A 136 10.71 -1.86 -4.98
CA VAL A 136 9.53 -2.55 -5.51
C VAL A 136 8.29 -2.19 -4.71
N VAL A 137 7.24 -1.77 -5.40
CA VAL A 137 5.89 -1.68 -4.84
C VAL A 137 5.20 -3.02 -5.05
N PHE A 138 4.92 -3.70 -3.95
CA PHE A 138 4.18 -4.95 -3.96
C PHE A 138 2.69 -4.70 -3.74
N GLY A 139 1.84 -5.60 -4.29
CA GLY A 139 0.40 -5.53 -4.11
C GLY A 139 -0.24 -6.88 -3.83
N PHE A 140 -1.19 -6.91 -2.90
CA PHE A 140 -2.11 -8.03 -2.69
C PHE A 140 -3.53 -7.54 -2.89
N ASP A 141 -4.15 -7.95 -3.99
CA ASP A 141 -5.52 -7.59 -4.36
C ASP A 141 -6.49 -8.73 -4.03
N ASP A 142 -7.61 -8.40 -3.40
CA ASP A 142 -8.64 -9.37 -3.01
C ASP A 142 -9.57 -9.81 -4.15
N GLY A 143 -9.27 -9.40 -5.37
CA GLY A 143 -10.09 -9.60 -6.57
C GLY A 143 -10.96 -8.40 -6.92
N SER A 144 -10.86 -7.31 -6.17
CA SER A 144 -11.63 -6.08 -6.43
C SER A 144 -10.96 -5.12 -7.40
N GLY A 145 -9.65 -5.24 -7.60
CA GLY A 145 -8.87 -4.33 -8.40
C GLY A 145 -8.49 -3.03 -7.70
N ASP A 146 -8.79 -2.88 -6.40
CA ASP A 146 -8.50 -1.66 -5.65
C ASP A 146 -7.00 -1.42 -5.47
N VAL A 147 -6.22 -2.50 -5.25
CA VAL A 147 -4.76 -2.42 -5.18
C VAL A 147 -4.14 -2.34 -6.56
N LEU A 148 -4.65 -3.11 -7.54
CA LEU A 148 -4.14 -3.08 -8.91
C LEU A 148 -4.30 -1.72 -9.58
N ALA A 149 -5.33 -0.95 -9.22
CA ALA A 149 -5.54 0.42 -9.70
C ALA A 149 -4.36 1.37 -9.36
N HIS A 150 -3.58 1.05 -8.34
CA HIS A 150 -2.38 1.81 -7.94
C HIS A 150 -1.12 1.42 -8.73
N GLY A 151 -1.21 0.46 -9.65
CA GLY A 151 -0.11 0.06 -10.51
C GLY A 151 1.12 -0.47 -9.76
N PRO A 152 0.97 -1.43 -8.83
CA PRO A 152 2.12 -2.02 -8.17
C PRO A 152 3.07 -2.68 -9.17
N ASP A 153 4.38 -2.64 -8.88
CA ASP A 153 5.39 -3.25 -9.76
C ASP A 153 5.22 -4.76 -9.85
N LEU A 154 4.87 -5.40 -8.73
CA LEU A 154 4.65 -6.83 -8.62
C LEU A 154 3.46 -7.10 -7.70
N ALA A 155 2.43 -7.79 -8.19
CA ALA A 155 1.26 -8.05 -7.40
C ALA A 155 0.72 -9.46 -7.56
N ALA A 156 -0.02 -9.90 -6.53
CA ALA A 156 -0.85 -11.08 -6.56
C ALA A 156 -2.32 -10.68 -6.35
N GLU A 157 -3.16 -11.01 -7.30
CA GLU A 157 -4.61 -10.87 -7.22
C GLU A 157 -5.22 -12.22 -6.86
N ALA A 158 -5.99 -12.29 -5.80
CA ALA A 158 -6.72 -13.50 -5.45
C ALA A 158 -7.78 -13.78 -6.52
N GLY A 159 -7.66 -14.94 -7.16
CA GLY A 159 -8.53 -15.33 -8.26
C GLY A 159 -9.92 -15.77 -7.78
N PRO A 160 -10.90 -15.89 -8.71
CA PRO A 160 -12.21 -16.45 -8.42
C PRO A 160 -12.17 -17.95 -8.13
N GLU A 161 -11.07 -18.61 -8.47
CA GLU A 161 -10.82 -20.02 -8.15
C GLU A 161 -10.23 -20.11 -6.75
N ASP A 162 -10.83 -20.91 -5.89
CA ASP A 162 -10.41 -21.09 -4.51
C ASP A 162 -8.92 -21.49 -4.41
N GLY A 163 -8.16 -20.69 -3.68
CA GLY A 163 -6.77 -20.95 -3.40
C GLY A 163 -5.76 -20.60 -4.50
N MET A 164 -6.19 -19.97 -5.58
CA MET A 164 -5.31 -19.53 -6.68
C MET A 164 -5.17 -18.01 -6.73
N ALA A 165 -4.00 -17.55 -7.13
CA ALA A 165 -3.71 -16.14 -7.37
C ALA A 165 -3.18 -15.90 -8.78
N ARG A 166 -3.53 -14.75 -9.37
CA ARG A 166 -2.97 -14.22 -10.60
C ARG A 166 -1.77 -13.35 -10.28
N ILE A 167 -0.70 -13.50 -11.04
CA ILE A 167 0.50 -12.68 -10.87
C ILE A 167 0.48 -11.52 -11.88
N HIS A 168 0.65 -10.33 -11.35
CA HIS A 168 0.74 -9.09 -12.13
C HIS A 168 2.15 -8.52 -12.02
N ALA A 169 2.65 -7.97 -13.13
CA ALA A 169 3.92 -7.26 -13.19
C ALA A 169 3.74 -5.96 -13.99
N GLY A 170 4.22 -4.83 -13.45
CA GLY A 170 4.07 -3.52 -14.07
C GLY A 170 2.60 -3.13 -14.33
N GLY A 171 1.68 -3.54 -13.46
CA GLY A 171 0.24 -3.28 -13.59
C GLY A 171 -0.50 -4.18 -14.60
N HIS A 172 0.16 -5.20 -15.19
CA HIS A 172 -0.44 -6.09 -16.18
C HIS A 172 -0.50 -7.53 -15.69
N ASP A 173 -1.59 -8.26 -16.03
CA ASP A 173 -1.66 -9.70 -15.80
C ASP A 173 -0.62 -10.41 -16.69
N THR A 174 0.28 -11.14 -16.07
CA THR A 174 1.35 -11.89 -16.76
C THR A 174 0.86 -13.18 -17.45
N GLY A 175 -0.38 -13.59 -17.21
CA GLY A 175 -0.89 -14.91 -17.57
C GLY A 175 -0.40 -16.04 -16.67
N LEU A 176 0.33 -15.72 -15.61
CA LEU A 176 0.83 -16.69 -14.66
C LEU A 176 -0.10 -16.81 -13.45
N ARG A 177 -0.22 -18.02 -12.95
CA ARG A 177 -1.03 -18.38 -11.79
C ARG A 177 -0.18 -19.19 -10.82
N THR A 178 -0.44 -18.99 -9.52
CA THR A 178 0.18 -19.77 -8.45
C THR A 178 -0.82 -20.02 -7.33
N SER A 179 -0.55 -20.98 -6.44
CA SER A 179 -1.39 -21.14 -5.26
C SER A 179 -1.20 -19.93 -4.30
N ILE A 180 -2.24 -19.56 -3.56
CA ILE A 180 -2.12 -18.49 -2.53
C ILE A 180 -1.06 -18.87 -1.49
N ALA A 181 -0.88 -20.16 -1.20
CA ALA A 181 0.14 -20.63 -0.27
C ALA A 181 1.56 -20.33 -0.75
N ASP A 182 1.80 -20.38 -2.06
CA ASP A 182 3.10 -20.23 -2.69
C ASP A 182 3.42 -18.80 -3.16
N VAL A 183 2.42 -17.90 -3.16
CA VAL A 183 2.57 -16.53 -3.65
C VAL A 183 3.81 -15.84 -3.07
N VAL A 184 4.04 -15.95 -1.76
CA VAL A 184 5.18 -15.29 -1.10
C VAL A 184 6.50 -15.79 -1.65
N SER A 185 6.68 -17.12 -1.81
CA SER A 185 7.89 -17.70 -2.40
C SER A 185 8.11 -17.20 -3.83
N VAL A 186 7.06 -17.20 -4.64
CA VAL A 186 7.12 -16.74 -6.04
C VAL A 186 7.55 -15.27 -6.13
N LEU A 187 6.98 -14.38 -5.31
CA LEU A 187 7.32 -12.96 -5.32
C LEU A 187 8.75 -12.70 -4.83
N VAL A 188 9.20 -13.41 -3.78
CA VAL A 188 10.56 -13.30 -3.24
C VAL A 188 11.58 -13.77 -4.27
N ASP A 189 11.36 -14.94 -4.87
CA ASP A 189 12.29 -15.52 -5.84
C ASP A 189 12.37 -14.69 -7.12
N ALA A 190 11.26 -14.06 -7.53
CA ALA A 190 11.25 -13.12 -8.65
C ALA A 190 12.19 -11.93 -8.41
N VAL A 191 12.11 -11.30 -7.23
CA VAL A 191 12.98 -10.17 -6.85
C VAL A 191 14.44 -10.64 -6.66
N ALA A 192 14.65 -11.79 -6.05
CA ALA A 192 15.99 -12.37 -5.90
C ALA A 192 16.65 -12.70 -7.25
N GLY A 193 15.84 -13.12 -8.23
CA GLY A 193 16.28 -13.34 -9.61
C GLY A 193 16.83 -12.06 -10.25
N LEU A 194 16.14 -10.94 -10.09
CA LEU A 194 16.58 -9.63 -10.55
C LEU A 194 17.88 -9.16 -9.86
N SER A 195 18.04 -9.46 -8.58
CA SER A 195 19.27 -9.10 -7.84
C SER A 195 20.52 -9.80 -8.36
N ARG A 196 20.36 -10.97 -8.94
CA ARG A 196 21.44 -11.77 -9.52
C ARG A 196 21.80 -11.38 -10.94
N ALA A 197 20.97 -10.56 -11.60
CA ALA A 197 21.28 -10.02 -12.91
C ALA A 197 22.52 -9.13 -12.85
N ALA A 198 23.33 -9.12 -13.94
CA ALA A 198 24.66 -8.50 -13.96
C ALA A 198 24.65 -6.97 -13.77
N GLU A 199 23.54 -6.31 -14.02
CA GLU A 199 23.34 -4.87 -13.82
C GLU A 199 22.19 -4.64 -12.84
N ARG A 200 22.50 -4.02 -11.70
CA ARG A 200 21.47 -3.63 -10.73
C ARG A 200 20.62 -2.51 -11.32
N PRO A 201 19.29 -2.71 -11.49
CA PRO A 201 18.46 -1.66 -12.03
C PRO A 201 18.37 -0.47 -11.06
N ALA A 202 18.47 0.74 -11.59
CA ALA A 202 18.23 1.95 -10.81
C ALA A 202 16.73 2.16 -10.50
N THR A 203 15.87 1.59 -11.33
CA THR A 203 14.40 1.59 -11.16
C THR A 203 13.83 0.27 -11.66
N VAL A 204 12.78 -0.22 -11.01
CA VAL A 204 12.11 -1.48 -11.41
C VAL A 204 11.18 -1.26 -12.61
N ASN A 205 10.71 -0.04 -12.83
CA ASN A 205 9.72 0.30 -13.88
C ASN A 205 10.28 0.36 -15.31
N SER A 206 11.56 -0.01 -15.55
CA SER A 206 12.05 -0.09 -16.92
C SER A 206 11.51 -1.32 -17.66
N SER A 207 11.20 -1.19 -18.93
CA SER A 207 10.65 -2.29 -19.75
C SER A 207 11.56 -3.53 -19.77
N SER A 208 12.88 -3.36 -19.68
CA SER A 208 13.84 -4.47 -19.60
C SER A 208 13.73 -5.23 -18.28
N VAL A 209 13.64 -4.52 -17.16
CA VAL A 209 13.50 -5.13 -15.82
C VAL A 209 12.18 -5.87 -15.70
N MET A 210 11.09 -5.28 -16.20
CA MET A 210 9.80 -5.95 -16.24
C MET A 210 9.82 -7.21 -17.10
N HIS A 211 10.52 -7.18 -18.24
CA HIS A 211 10.70 -8.36 -19.08
C HIS A 211 11.45 -9.48 -18.33
N ASP A 212 12.58 -9.16 -17.70
CA ASP A 212 13.39 -10.13 -16.95
C ASP A 212 12.61 -10.71 -15.76
N LEU A 213 11.79 -9.89 -15.11
CA LEU A 213 10.90 -10.30 -14.04
C LEU A 213 9.87 -11.34 -14.54
N VAL A 214 9.21 -11.05 -15.65
CA VAL A 214 8.23 -11.96 -16.26
C VAL A 214 8.88 -13.27 -16.72
N VAL A 215 10.09 -13.22 -17.27
CA VAL A 215 10.86 -14.41 -17.63
C VAL A 215 11.17 -15.25 -16.39
N THR A 216 11.71 -14.63 -15.32
CA THR A 216 11.98 -15.31 -14.05
C THR A 216 10.75 -15.96 -13.46
N LEU A 217 9.62 -15.24 -13.46
CA LEU A 217 8.34 -15.76 -13.00
C LEU A 217 7.82 -16.92 -13.87
N SER A 218 8.04 -16.86 -15.20
CA SER A 218 7.56 -17.89 -16.14
C SER A 218 8.32 -19.22 -15.97
N ASP A 219 9.58 -19.14 -15.57
CA ASP A 219 10.42 -20.32 -15.35
C ASP A 219 10.33 -20.86 -13.91
N HIS A 220 9.55 -20.19 -13.05
CA HIS A 220 9.42 -20.60 -11.67
C HIS A 220 8.58 -21.87 -11.52
N PRO A 221 9.03 -22.89 -10.75
CA PRO A 221 8.37 -24.20 -10.69
C PRO A 221 6.98 -24.17 -10.04
N LEU A 222 6.66 -23.12 -9.27
CA LEU A 222 5.36 -22.95 -8.60
C LEU A 222 4.39 -22.07 -9.42
N THR A 223 4.75 -21.67 -10.63
CA THR A 223 3.84 -20.93 -11.52
C THR A 223 3.35 -21.82 -12.66
N THR A 224 2.13 -21.58 -13.08
CA THR A 224 1.52 -22.20 -14.26
C THR A 224 1.03 -21.12 -15.20
N ARG A 225 1.22 -21.34 -16.52
CA ARG A 225 0.71 -20.40 -17.51
C ARG A 225 -0.73 -20.74 -17.86
N THR A 226 -1.57 -19.72 -17.92
CA THR A 226 -2.97 -19.83 -18.34
C THR A 226 -3.19 -18.90 -19.54
N ASP A 227 -4.01 -19.33 -20.50
CA ASP A 227 -4.35 -18.49 -21.65
C ASP A 227 -5.02 -17.18 -21.20
N LEU A 228 -4.51 -16.05 -21.69
CA LEU A 228 -4.98 -14.70 -21.37
C LEU A 228 -6.37 -14.35 -21.94
N THR A 229 -7.09 -15.30 -22.50
CA THR A 229 -8.35 -15.06 -23.26
C THR A 229 -9.49 -14.45 -22.44
N ALA A 230 -9.31 -14.23 -21.13
CA ALA A 230 -10.35 -13.68 -20.26
C ALA A 230 -9.88 -12.60 -19.26
N SER A 231 -8.63 -12.17 -19.31
CA SER A 231 -8.18 -11.12 -18.40
C SER A 231 -8.46 -9.76 -19.03
N GLY A 232 -9.54 -9.11 -18.57
CA GLY A 232 -9.76 -7.69 -18.84
C GLY A 232 -8.53 -6.90 -18.37
N ALA A 233 -8.11 -5.90 -19.12
CA ALA A 233 -7.15 -4.91 -18.64
C ALA A 233 -7.59 -4.44 -17.24
N PRO A 234 -6.67 -4.20 -16.30
CA PRO A 234 -7.02 -3.66 -15.01
C PRO A 234 -7.86 -2.42 -15.26
N THR A 235 -9.12 -2.47 -14.83
CA THR A 235 -10.00 -1.32 -14.96
C THR A 235 -9.41 -0.31 -13.99
N ARG A 236 -8.70 0.68 -14.53
CA ARG A 236 -8.32 1.86 -13.77
C ARG A 236 -9.62 2.42 -13.25
N ARG A 237 -9.90 2.16 -11.99
CA ARG A 237 -11.09 2.71 -11.34
C ARG A 237 -10.73 4.13 -10.96
N ASP A 238 -11.30 5.10 -11.67
CA ASP A 238 -11.43 6.49 -11.20
C ASP A 238 -12.43 6.55 -10.02
N GLU A 239 -12.57 5.47 -9.27
CA GLU A 239 -13.49 5.38 -8.16
C GLU A 239 -12.85 6.03 -6.94
N VAL A 240 -13.58 6.97 -6.36
CA VAL A 240 -13.30 7.53 -5.04
C VAL A 240 -13.14 6.37 -4.05
N PRO A 241 -12.09 6.36 -3.21
CA PRO A 241 -11.91 5.30 -2.24
C PRO A 241 -13.17 5.16 -1.37
N PRO A 242 -13.56 3.94 -1.00
CA PRO A 242 -14.74 3.74 -0.18
C PRO A 242 -14.53 4.44 1.18
N VAL A 243 -15.48 5.30 1.55
CA VAL A 243 -15.52 6.02 2.83
C VAL A 243 -16.89 5.87 3.43
N GLY A 244 -16.97 5.68 4.73
CA GLY A 244 -18.24 5.57 5.46
C GLY A 244 -18.40 4.24 6.17
N TRP A 245 -19.64 3.86 6.36
CA TRP A 245 -20.07 2.66 7.06
C TRP A 245 -20.17 1.48 6.08
N VAL A 246 -19.58 0.35 6.44
CA VAL A 246 -19.58 -0.87 5.64
C VAL A 246 -20.00 -2.04 6.51
N ASP A 247 -21.12 -2.67 6.20
CA ASP A 247 -21.55 -3.92 6.83
C ASP A 247 -20.75 -5.09 6.27
N THR A 248 -20.21 -5.95 7.14
CA THR A 248 -19.35 -7.05 6.78
C THR A 248 -20.03 -8.41 6.91
N LEU A 249 -19.47 -9.45 6.25
CA LEU A 249 -20.05 -10.79 6.20
C LEU A 249 -20.28 -11.45 7.56
N ASP A 250 -19.47 -11.09 8.55
CA ASP A 250 -19.55 -11.60 9.93
C ASP A 250 -20.58 -10.88 10.78
N GLY A 251 -21.38 -9.97 10.20
CA GLY A 251 -22.38 -9.18 10.90
C GLY A 251 -21.80 -8.04 11.74
N LEU A 252 -20.53 -7.73 11.53
CA LEU A 252 -19.85 -6.60 12.15
C LEU A 252 -19.77 -5.41 11.17
N VAL A 253 -19.16 -4.34 11.61
CA VAL A 253 -19.01 -3.10 10.86
C VAL A 253 -17.54 -2.78 10.66
N THR A 254 -17.22 -2.32 9.47
CA THR A 254 -15.98 -1.60 9.18
C THR A 254 -16.32 -0.13 8.92
N LEU A 255 -15.65 0.78 9.61
CA LEU A 255 -15.70 2.21 9.32
C LEU A 255 -14.48 2.61 8.50
N LEU A 256 -14.72 3.26 7.37
CA LEU A 256 -13.68 3.80 6.50
C LEU A 256 -13.73 5.33 6.58
N ALA A 257 -12.60 5.96 6.88
CA ALA A 257 -12.53 7.41 7.07
C ALA A 257 -11.26 8.00 6.49
N VAL A 258 -11.32 9.26 6.09
CA VAL A 258 -10.15 10.06 5.73
C VAL A 258 -9.90 11.15 6.76
N VAL A 259 -8.68 11.66 6.80
CA VAL A 259 -8.32 12.87 7.54
C VAL A 259 -7.90 13.95 6.56
N ALA A 260 -8.19 15.21 6.90
CA ALA A 260 -7.80 16.35 6.08
C ALA A 260 -6.28 16.33 5.86
N ASP A 261 -5.86 16.43 4.60
CA ASP A 261 -4.46 16.43 4.16
C ASP A 261 -3.62 15.24 4.68
N GLY A 262 -4.26 14.17 5.15
CA GLY A 262 -3.59 13.01 5.73
C GLY A 262 -2.95 13.27 7.11
N VAL A 263 -3.26 14.40 7.77
CA VAL A 263 -2.70 14.78 9.07
C VAL A 263 -3.48 14.14 10.21
N VAL A 264 -2.82 13.30 11.01
CA VAL A 264 -3.39 12.64 12.19
C VAL A 264 -2.77 13.26 13.45
N PRO A 265 -3.50 14.10 14.21
CA PRO A 265 -3.01 14.61 15.48
C PRO A 265 -2.69 13.48 16.46
N ALA A 266 -1.66 13.63 17.30
CA ALA A 266 -1.27 12.62 18.28
C ALA A 266 -2.46 12.16 19.14
N ARG A 267 -3.32 13.11 19.56
CA ARG A 267 -4.51 12.78 20.33
C ARG A 267 -5.53 11.92 19.55
N LEU A 268 -5.66 12.12 18.23
CA LEU A 268 -6.51 11.26 17.40
C LEU A 268 -5.94 9.85 17.33
N ALA A 269 -4.60 9.73 17.19
CA ALA A 269 -3.92 8.44 17.20
C ALA A 269 -4.10 7.70 18.54
N GLU A 270 -4.07 8.40 19.69
CA GLU A 270 -4.41 7.81 21.00
C GLU A 270 -5.82 7.22 21.02
N PHE A 271 -6.81 7.94 20.49
CA PHE A 271 -8.18 7.45 20.43
C PHE A 271 -8.33 6.26 19.49
N LEU A 272 -7.63 6.24 18.35
CA LEU A 272 -7.59 5.09 17.44
C LEU A 272 -7.06 3.84 18.15
N GLY A 273 -6.00 3.98 18.95
CA GLY A 273 -5.48 2.91 19.80
C GLY A 273 -6.48 2.45 20.87
N ALA A 274 -7.20 3.38 21.49
CA ALA A 274 -8.16 3.11 22.56
C ALA A 274 -9.42 2.37 22.09
N ILE A 275 -9.69 2.32 20.78
CA ILE A 275 -10.81 1.53 20.22
C ILE A 275 -10.57 0.02 20.41
N GLU A 276 -9.32 -0.39 20.57
CA GLU A 276 -8.91 -1.81 20.72
C GLU A 276 -9.39 -2.72 19.57
N ARG A 277 -9.39 -2.18 18.36
CA ARG A 277 -9.75 -2.92 17.14
C ARG A 277 -8.64 -2.81 16.10
N PRO A 278 -8.47 -3.86 15.26
CA PRO A 278 -7.53 -3.80 14.17
C PRO A 278 -7.93 -2.71 13.17
N SER A 279 -6.93 -2.10 12.56
CA SER A 279 -7.13 -1.04 11.58
C SER A 279 -6.24 -1.22 10.36
N THR A 280 -6.58 -0.50 9.30
CA THR A 280 -5.77 -0.42 8.08
C THR A 280 -5.60 1.03 7.65
N ILE A 281 -4.50 1.30 6.94
CA ILE A 281 -4.32 2.52 6.17
C ILE A 281 -4.15 2.09 4.72
N SER A 282 -5.12 2.40 3.86
CA SER A 282 -5.06 2.04 2.44
C SER A 282 -4.02 2.87 1.68
N ALA A 283 -3.75 2.49 0.43
CA ALA A 283 -2.92 3.28 -0.48
C ALA A 283 -3.43 4.71 -0.64
N ASP A 284 -4.75 4.91 -0.60
CA ASP A 284 -5.43 6.21 -0.66
C ASP A 284 -5.47 6.95 0.69
N ARG A 285 -4.71 6.52 1.67
CA ARG A 285 -4.69 7.12 3.03
C ARG A 285 -6.03 7.04 3.76
N VAL A 286 -6.90 6.10 3.37
CA VAL A 286 -8.14 5.83 4.10
C VAL A 286 -7.82 4.97 5.32
N ILE A 287 -8.27 5.41 6.48
CA ILE A 287 -8.19 4.65 7.73
C ILE A 287 -9.41 3.75 7.81
N GLY A 288 -9.18 2.44 7.87
CA GLY A 288 -10.22 1.44 8.13
C GLY A 288 -10.17 0.97 9.59
N LEU A 289 -11.32 0.97 10.26
CA LEU A 289 -11.50 0.42 11.61
C LEU A 289 -12.41 -0.79 11.50
N HIS A 290 -11.90 -1.97 11.84
CA HIS A 290 -12.54 -3.24 11.52
C HIS A 290 -13.12 -3.96 12.75
N GLY A 291 -14.16 -4.78 12.51
CA GLY A 291 -14.71 -5.66 13.53
C GLY A 291 -15.44 -4.94 14.65
N LEU A 292 -16.10 -3.84 14.32
CA LEU A 292 -16.91 -3.06 15.25
C LEU A 292 -18.31 -3.66 15.35
N THR A 293 -18.90 -3.70 16.53
CA THR A 293 -20.34 -3.84 16.64
C THR A 293 -21.03 -2.53 16.20
N GLU A 294 -22.28 -2.59 15.79
CA GLU A 294 -23.05 -1.39 15.37
C GLU A 294 -22.98 -0.26 16.42
N GLY A 295 -23.22 -0.60 17.69
CA GLY A 295 -23.15 0.40 18.79
C GLY A 295 -21.75 0.96 19.02
N MET A 296 -20.69 0.17 18.80
CA MET A 296 -19.30 0.68 18.83
C MET A 296 -19.05 1.62 17.65
N ALA A 297 -19.49 1.25 16.46
CA ALA A 297 -19.31 2.06 15.27
C ALA A 297 -20.00 3.44 15.41
N GLU A 298 -21.21 3.48 15.91
CA GLU A 298 -21.90 4.74 16.24
C GLU A 298 -21.13 5.60 17.24
N GLN A 299 -20.58 4.99 18.30
CA GLN A 299 -19.76 5.71 19.28
C GLN A 299 -18.47 6.24 18.66
N VAL A 300 -17.79 5.44 17.85
CA VAL A 300 -16.57 5.82 17.15
C VAL A 300 -16.83 7.03 16.25
N VAL A 301 -17.89 7.01 15.42
CA VAL A 301 -18.26 8.16 14.58
C VAL A 301 -18.53 9.40 15.44
N ARG A 302 -19.30 9.26 16.52
CA ARG A 302 -19.64 10.38 17.41
C ARG A 302 -18.43 11.04 18.05
N VAL A 303 -17.42 10.24 18.40
CA VAL A 303 -16.20 10.73 19.07
C VAL A 303 -15.18 11.23 18.08
N LEU A 304 -14.93 10.49 16.98
CA LEU A 304 -13.81 10.77 16.11
C LEU A 304 -14.13 11.76 14.96
N ALA A 305 -15.41 11.91 14.56
CA ALA A 305 -15.77 12.92 13.58
C ALA A 305 -15.45 14.36 14.05
N PRO A 306 -15.77 14.76 15.31
CA PRO A 306 -15.34 16.06 15.82
C PRO A 306 -13.81 16.23 15.95
N MET A 307 -13.06 15.12 15.96
CA MET A 307 -11.59 15.12 16.02
C MET A 307 -10.93 15.18 14.65
N GLY A 308 -11.70 15.22 13.56
CA GLY A 308 -11.22 15.40 12.22
C GLY A 308 -11.27 14.16 11.32
N LEU A 309 -11.82 13.03 11.79
CA LEU A 309 -12.12 11.90 10.91
C LEU A 309 -13.39 12.17 10.10
N VAL A 310 -13.28 12.02 8.78
CA VAL A 310 -14.36 12.24 7.83
C VAL A 310 -14.89 10.90 7.35
N PHE A 311 -16.15 10.60 7.70
CA PHE A 311 -16.86 9.37 7.33
C PHE A 311 -17.87 9.59 6.20
N ASP A 312 -17.92 10.77 5.61
CA ASP A 312 -18.85 11.13 4.55
C ASP A 312 -18.14 11.08 3.18
N ALA A 313 -18.54 10.11 2.35
CA ALA A 313 -18.02 9.94 0.99
C ALA A 313 -18.23 11.14 0.07
N THR A 314 -19.20 12.02 0.40
CA THR A 314 -19.47 13.23 -0.38
C THR A 314 -18.57 14.41 0.00
N SER A 315 -17.80 14.26 1.06
CA SER A 315 -16.89 15.30 1.55
C SER A 315 -15.84 15.68 0.49
N PRO A 316 -15.55 16.97 0.33
CA PRO A 316 -14.48 17.41 -0.57
C PRO A 316 -13.10 16.85 -0.20
N TRP A 317 -12.89 16.44 1.05
CA TRP A 317 -11.64 15.82 1.50
C TRP A 317 -11.43 14.42 0.92
N VAL A 318 -12.51 13.69 0.60
CA VAL A 318 -12.45 12.37 -0.03
C VAL A 318 -11.99 12.48 -1.49
N ARG A 319 -12.30 13.60 -2.16
CA ARG A 319 -11.98 13.86 -3.57
C ARG A 319 -10.65 14.57 -3.78
N ARG A 320 -10.05 15.10 -2.72
CA ARG A 320 -8.77 15.79 -2.77
C ARG A 320 -7.63 14.81 -2.55
N HIS A 321 -7.40 13.93 -3.50
CA HIS A 321 -6.05 13.46 -3.70
C HIS A 321 -5.39 14.43 -4.67
N PRO A 322 -4.41 15.21 -4.26
CA PRO A 322 -3.56 15.84 -5.24
C PRO A 322 -2.89 14.71 -6.00
N GLU A 323 -3.12 14.68 -7.30
CA GLU A 323 -2.22 14.04 -8.22
C GLU A 323 -0.84 14.64 -7.92
N THR A 324 0.07 13.85 -7.38
CA THR A 324 1.49 14.18 -7.29
C THR A 324 2.29 13.06 -7.85
#